data_099614dc921135b53a6f14ea85a27f8d
#
_entry.id   099614dc921135b53a6f14ea85a27f8d
#
_cell.length_a   1.000
_cell.length_b   1.000
_cell.length_c   1.000
_cell.angle_alpha   90.00
_cell.angle_beta   90.00
_cell.angle_gamma   90.00
#
_symmetry.space_group_name_H-M   'P 1'
#
loop_
_entity.id
_entity.type
_entity.pdbx_description
1 polymer ?
#
loop_
_entity_poly.entity_id
_entity_poly.type
_entity_poly.pdbx_seq_one_letter_code
_entity_poly.pdbx_strand_id
1 'polypeptide(L)'
;MIRNVLFDLDDTLFDFHKAEKIALTKTLVHFGVDPTEETLALYSSINAAHWKRLELGELSREEVKVGRYRELFETIGVERDPEEATAYYENMLGVGHYFIPGAPELLEELHGKYRLYIVSNGTAKVQERRISSSESQNIWTAYLYPSFSESISRTGNFLISALRRYRTSPAPRR
;
A
#
# COMPACT_ATOMS: atom_id res chain seq x y z
N MET A 1 -27.85 11.31 -9.12
CA MET A 1 -27.28 10.16 -9.85
C MET A 1 -25.80 10.05 -9.51
N ILE A 2 -25.33 8.90 -9.04
CA ILE A 2 -23.90 8.64 -8.72
C ILE A 2 -23.09 8.72 -10.01
N ARG A 3 -21.94 9.39 -9.98
CA ARG A 3 -21.04 9.52 -11.14
C ARG A 3 -19.61 9.07 -10.83
N ASN A 4 -19.23 9.04 -9.57
CA ASN A 4 -17.88 8.73 -9.12
C ASN A 4 -17.96 7.61 -8.07
N VAL A 5 -17.09 6.61 -8.21
CA VAL A 5 -16.91 5.53 -7.25
C VAL A 5 -15.46 5.56 -6.78
N LEU A 6 -15.27 5.49 -5.48
CA LEU A 6 -13.96 5.49 -4.84
C LEU A 6 -13.74 4.14 -4.20
N PHE A 7 -12.61 3.52 -4.51
CA PHE A 7 -12.19 2.26 -3.95
C PHE A 7 -10.95 2.45 -3.07
N ASP A 8 -10.95 1.80 -1.93
CA ASP A 8 -9.69 1.45 -1.29
C ASP A 8 -9.03 0.30 -2.07
N LEU A 9 -7.72 0.15 -1.94
CA LEU A 9 -6.97 -0.84 -2.72
C LEU A 9 -6.69 -2.10 -1.89
N ASP A 10 -6.07 -1.91 -0.71
CA ASP A 10 -5.58 -3.02 0.11
C ASP A 10 -6.73 -3.69 0.85
N ASP A 11 -6.81 -5.03 0.75
CA ASP A 11 -7.89 -5.86 1.30
C ASP A 11 -9.31 -5.48 0.83
N THR A 12 -9.40 -4.66 -0.23
CA THR A 12 -10.63 -4.29 -0.91
C THR A 12 -10.63 -4.78 -2.36
N LEU A 13 -9.61 -4.45 -3.13
CA LEU A 13 -9.42 -4.92 -4.51
C LEU A 13 -8.26 -5.91 -4.62
N PHE A 14 -7.19 -5.68 -3.89
CA PHE A 14 -6.02 -6.55 -3.82
C PHE A 14 -5.87 -7.15 -2.43
N ASP A 15 -5.61 -8.45 -2.37
CA ASP A 15 -5.24 -9.20 -1.18
C ASP A 15 -3.84 -8.73 -0.71
N PHE A 16 -3.84 -7.77 0.21
CA PHE A 16 -2.60 -7.20 0.75
C PHE A 16 -1.85 -8.22 1.60
N HIS A 17 -2.54 -9.01 2.41
CA HIS A 17 -1.90 -10.00 3.27
C HIS A 17 -1.11 -11.03 2.46
N LYS A 18 -1.66 -11.49 1.34
CA LYS A 18 -0.94 -12.39 0.42
C LYS A 18 0.27 -11.70 -0.22
N ALA A 19 0.11 -10.47 -0.69
CA ALA A 19 1.20 -9.70 -1.30
C ALA A 19 2.32 -9.42 -0.29
N GLU A 20 1.96 -9.01 0.94
CA GLU A 20 2.88 -8.77 2.04
C GLU A 20 3.67 -10.04 2.42
N LYS A 21 2.98 -11.16 2.65
CA LYS A 21 3.61 -12.44 3.00
C LYS A 21 4.65 -12.86 1.94
N ILE A 22 4.30 -12.75 0.66
CA ILE A 22 5.21 -13.11 -0.44
C ILE A 22 6.40 -12.15 -0.51
N ALA A 23 6.16 -10.85 -0.41
CA ALA A 23 7.22 -9.84 -0.45
C ALA A 23 8.18 -10.00 0.74
N LEU A 24 7.65 -10.19 1.94
CA LEU A 24 8.42 -10.42 3.16
C LEU A 24 9.26 -11.70 3.05
N THR A 25 8.66 -12.81 2.65
CA THR A 25 9.39 -14.09 2.48
C THR A 25 10.57 -13.93 1.53
N LYS A 26 10.36 -13.27 0.39
CA LYS A 26 11.44 -13.02 -0.57
C LYS A 26 12.52 -12.10 0.00
N THR A 27 12.13 -11.09 0.78
CA THR A 27 13.06 -10.17 1.43
C THR A 27 13.92 -10.91 2.45
N LEU A 28 13.33 -11.69 3.34
CA LEU A 28 14.05 -12.46 4.35
C LEU A 28 15.06 -13.41 3.71
N VAL A 29 14.63 -14.19 2.71
CA VAL A 29 15.52 -15.09 1.95
C VAL A 29 16.67 -14.33 1.31
N HIS A 30 16.41 -13.18 0.67
CA HIS A 30 17.45 -12.35 0.04
C HIS A 30 18.52 -11.89 1.02
N PHE A 31 18.10 -11.57 2.24
CA PHE A 31 19.03 -11.14 3.33
C PHE A 31 19.58 -12.32 4.17
N GLY A 32 19.33 -13.56 3.74
CA GLY A 32 19.86 -14.76 4.42
C GLY A 32 19.19 -15.05 5.76
N VAL A 33 17.95 -14.62 5.92
CA VAL A 33 17.10 -14.90 7.09
C VAL A 33 16.09 -15.97 6.73
N ASP A 34 15.97 -17.02 7.53
CA ASP A 34 14.98 -18.07 7.30
C ASP A 34 13.56 -17.53 7.58
N PRO A 35 12.64 -17.59 6.61
CA PRO A 35 11.26 -17.10 6.76
C PRO A 35 10.37 -18.12 7.48
N THR A 36 10.76 -18.54 8.67
CA THR A 36 9.94 -19.44 9.50
C THR A 36 8.62 -18.76 9.89
N GLU A 37 7.61 -19.56 10.26
CA GLU A 37 6.33 -18.99 10.73
C GLU A 37 6.54 -18.09 11.96
N GLU A 38 7.51 -18.39 12.84
CA GLU A 38 7.87 -17.52 13.96
C GLU A 38 8.42 -16.17 13.48
N THR A 39 9.36 -16.19 12.51
CA THR A 39 9.94 -14.94 11.96
C THR A 39 8.88 -14.09 11.27
N LEU A 40 7.99 -14.73 10.50
CA LEU A 40 6.88 -14.03 9.82
C LEU A 40 5.88 -13.45 10.82
N ALA A 41 5.52 -14.19 11.87
CA ALA A 41 4.62 -13.71 12.93
C ALA A 41 5.25 -12.57 13.74
N LEU A 42 6.54 -12.67 14.05
CA LEU A 42 7.30 -11.61 14.73
C LEU A 42 7.28 -10.32 13.90
N TYR A 43 7.61 -10.41 12.61
CA TYR A 43 7.53 -9.23 11.73
C TYR A 43 6.12 -8.62 11.70
N SER A 44 5.08 -9.44 11.59
CA SER A 44 3.70 -8.95 11.57
C SER A 44 3.33 -8.20 12.84
N SER A 45 3.77 -8.69 14.00
CA SER A 45 3.58 -8.01 15.28
C SER A 45 4.30 -6.67 15.36
N ILE A 46 5.59 -6.65 14.98
CA ILE A 46 6.40 -5.42 14.92
C ILE A 46 5.77 -4.41 13.94
N ASN A 47 5.40 -4.86 12.75
CA ASN A 47 4.77 -4.02 11.73
C ASN A 47 3.48 -3.37 12.25
N ALA A 48 2.60 -4.16 12.88
CA ALA A 48 1.35 -3.65 13.44
C ALA A 48 1.61 -2.60 14.56
N ALA A 49 2.60 -2.84 15.42
CA ALA A 49 2.99 -1.90 16.47
C ALA A 49 3.51 -0.57 15.89
N HIS A 50 4.34 -0.62 14.85
CA HIS A 50 4.87 0.57 14.17
C HIS A 50 3.77 1.37 13.48
N TRP A 51 2.83 0.72 12.78
CA TRP A 51 1.69 1.39 12.15
C TRP A 51 0.78 2.06 13.18
N LYS A 52 0.54 1.40 14.34
CA LYS A 52 -0.22 2.01 15.43
C LYS A 52 0.45 3.27 15.97
N ARG A 53 1.77 3.28 16.11
CA ARG A 53 2.54 4.46 16.54
C ARG A 53 2.47 5.61 15.52
N LEU A 54 2.48 5.29 14.22
CA LEU A 54 2.22 6.27 13.16
C LEU A 54 0.81 6.89 13.30
N GLU A 55 -0.22 6.08 13.56
CA GLU A 55 -1.60 6.57 13.76
C GLU A 55 -1.71 7.51 14.97
N LEU A 56 -0.89 7.31 16.00
CA LEU A 56 -0.80 8.18 17.17
C LEU A 56 0.07 9.42 16.95
N GLY A 57 0.72 9.52 15.79
CA GLY A 57 1.63 10.64 15.47
C GLY A 57 3.01 10.54 16.14
N GLU A 58 3.37 9.38 16.67
CA GLU A 58 4.65 9.14 17.35
C GLU A 58 5.79 8.85 16.38
N LEU A 59 5.46 8.34 15.19
CA LEU A 59 6.41 8.00 14.13
C LEU A 59 6.00 8.63 12.80
N SER A 60 6.99 8.96 12.00
CA SER A 60 6.81 9.24 10.57
C SER A 60 6.69 7.93 9.76
N ARG A 61 6.22 8.03 8.52
CA ARG A 61 6.14 6.86 7.61
C ARG A 61 7.50 6.24 7.32
N GLU A 62 8.54 7.05 7.19
CA GLU A 62 9.90 6.55 6.95
C GLU A 62 10.44 5.81 8.16
N GLU A 63 10.17 6.32 9.38
CA GLU A 63 10.53 5.61 10.62
C GLU A 63 9.79 4.28 10.76
N VAL A 64 8.53 4.18 10.35
CA VAL A 64 7.79 2.91 10.31
C VAL A 64 8.45 1.93 9.36
N LYS A 65 8.74 2.35 8.14
CA LYS A 65 9.26 1.48 7.07
C LYS A 65 10.62 0.86 7.43
N VAL A 66 11.53 1.68 7.89
CA VAL A 66 12.89 1.25 8.26
C VAL A 66 12.92 0.63 9.65
N GLY A 67 12.20 1.24 10.59
CA GLY A 67 12.18 0.82 11.99
C GLY A 67 11.71 -0.61 12.20
N ARG A 68 10.71 -1.08 11.45
CA ARG A 68 10.23 -2.47 11.56
C ARG A 68 11.28 -3.50 11.15
N TYR A 69 12.14 -3.23 10.17
CA TYR A 69 13.25 -4.11 9.81
C TYR A 69 14.39 -4.03 10.81
N ARG A 70 14.68 -2.83 11.31
CA ARG A 70 15.69 -2.66 12.38
C ARG A 70 15.30 -3.49 13.60
N GLU A 71 14.09 -3.32 14.11
CA GLU A 71 13.60 -4.06 15.27
C GLU A 71 13.56 -5.57 15.04
N LEU A 72 13.15 -6.01 13.84
CA LEU A 72 13.17 -7.42 13.47
C LEU A 72 14.59 -7.98 13.55
N PHE A 73 15.55 -7.36 12.87
CA PHE A 73 16.93 -7.84 12.79
C PHE A 73 17.62 -7.83 14.15
N GLU A 74 17.40 -6.79 14.95
CA GLU A 74 17.87 -6.72 16.34
C GLU A 74 17.28 -7.87 17.19
N THR A 75 15.98 -8.13 17.05
CA THR A 75 15.29 -9.17 17.86
C THR A 75 15.77 -10.57 17.52
N ILE A 76 16.03 -10.87 16.24
CA ILE A 76 16.52 -12.18 15.82
C ILE A 76 18.04 -12.29 15.83
N GLY A 77 18.75 -11.23 16.23
CA GLY A 77 20.21 -11.24 16.43
C GLY A 77 21.02 -11.30 15.13
N VAL A 78 20.55 -10.67 14.04
CA VAL A 78 21.28 -10.62 12.77
C VAL A 78 21.65 -9.18 12.40
N GLU A 79 22.85 -8.99 11.87
CA GLU A 79 23.29 -7.69 11.34
C GLU A 79 22.95 -7.61 9.85
N ARG A 80 21.93 -6.82 9.51
CA ARG A 80 21.52 -6.51 8.14
C ARG A 80 21.11 -5.06 8.05
N ASP A 81 21.25 -4.47 6.87
CA ASP A 81 20.85 -3.09 6.63
C ASP A 81 19.32 -2.97 6.50
N PRO A 82 18.64 -2.23 7.41
CA PRO A 82 17.18 -2.09 7.39
C PRO A 82 16.69 -1.20 6.25
N GLU A 83 17.47 -0.25 5.77
CA GLU A 83 17.13 0.58 4.60
C GLU A 83 17.14 -0.25 3.31
N GLU A 84 18.17 -1.07 3.10
CA GLU A 84 18.24 -2.00 1.97
C GLU A 84 17.12 -3.04 2.01
N ALA A 85 16.80 -3.58 3.19
CA ALA A 85 15.70 -4.51 3.37
C ALA A 85 14.35 -3.85 3.04
N THR A 86 14.15 -2.62 3.48
CA THR A 86 12.96 -1.82 3.16
C THR A 86 12.82 -1.61 1.66
N ALA A 87 13.90 -1.20 0.98
CA ALA A 87 13.89 -0.96 -0.46
C ALA A 87 13.60 -2.23 -1.25
N TYR A 88 14.20 -3.35 -0.86
CA TYR A 88 13.95 -4.64 -1.48
C TYR A 88 12.49 -5.10 -1.29
N TYR A 89 12.00 -4.99 -0.06
CA TYR A 89 10.61 -5.32 0.25
C TYR A 89 9.61 -4.50 -0.57
N GLU A 90 9.79 -3.17 -0.65
CA GLU A 90 8.92 -2.30 -1.45
C GLU A 90 8.97 -2.66 -2.94
N ASN A 91 10.13 -3.09 -3.45
CA ASN A 91 10.25 -3.60 -4.80
C ASN A 91 9.45 -4.89 -5.02
N MET A 92 9.51 -5.83 -4.08
CA MET A 92 8.77 -7.09 -4.15
C MET A 92 7.27 -6.87 -3.97
N LEU A 93 6.88 -6.00 -3.04
CA LEU A 93 5.48 -5.64 -2.82
C LEU A 93 4.88 -4.94 -4.05
N GLY A 94 5.65 -4.09 -4.71
CA GLY A 94 5.22 -3.32 -5.89
C GLY A 94 4.84 -4.16 -7.11
N VAL A 95 5.11 -5.46 -7.13
CA VAL A 95 4.64 -6.39 -8.17
C VAL A 95 3.54 -7.33 -7.69
N GLY A 96 3.15 -7.24 -6.41
CA GLY A 96 2.11 -8.07 -5.82
C GLY A 96 0.70 -7.52 -6.08
N HIS A 97 0.00 -8.06 -7.08
CA HIS A 97 -1.33 -7.62 -7.50
C HIS A 97 -2.33 -8.80 -7.47
N TYR A 98 -2.52 -9.40 -6.32
CA TYR A 98 -3.45 -10.51 -6.15
C TYR A 98 -4.86 -9.96 -5.93
N PHE A 99 -5.72 -10.06 -6.94
CA PHE A 99 -7.11 -9.61 -6.81
C PHE A 99 -7.89 -10.42 -5.77
N ILE A 100 -8.74 -9.74 -5.01
CA ILE A 100 -9.78 -10.37 -4.22
C ILE A 100 -10.83 -10.95 -5.17
N PRO A 101 -11.38 -12.16 -4.90
CA PRO A 101 -12.40 -12.78 -5.75
C PRO A 101 -13.58 -11.84 -6.02
N GLY A 102 -13.94 -11.69 -7.28
CA GLY A 102 -15.02 -10.80 -7.74
C GLY A 102 -14.60 -9.34 -8.00
N ALA A 103 -13.38 -8.93 -7.61
CA ALA A 103 -12.93 -7.56 -7.85
C ALA A 103 -12.73 -7.25 -9.34
N PRO A 104 -12.10 -8.11 -10.17
CA PRO A 104 -11.97 -7.85 -11.60
C PRO A 104 -13.33 -7.68 -12.29
N GLU A 105 -14.25 -8.59 -12.02
CA GLU A 105 -15.59 -8.58 -12.62
C GLU A 105 -16.37 -7.31 -12.23
N LEU A 106 -16.26 -6.88 -10.96
CA LEU A 106 -16.84 -5.63 -10.49
C LEU A 106 -16.27 -4.42 -11.23
N LEU A 107 -14.94 -4.39 -11.41
CA LEU A 107 -14.27 -3.28 -12.11
C LEU A 107 -14.68 -3.22 -13.58
N GLU A 108 -14.78 -4.36 -14.26
CA GLU A 108 -15.29 -4.44 -15.64
C GLU A 108 -16.73 -3.95 -15.75
N GLU A 109 -17.59 -4.33 -14.80
CA GLU A 109 -18.98 -3.89 -14.79
C GLU A 109 -19.14 -2.37 -14.62
N LEU A 110 -18.28 -1.76 -13.82
CA LEU A 110 -18.35 -0.32 -13.50
C LEU A 110 -17.59 0.54 -14.50
N HIS A 111 -16.59 -0.01 -15.18
CA HIS A 111 -15.80 0.70 -16.18
C HIS A 111 -16.66 1.22 -17.32
N GLY A 112 -16.47 2.48 -17.71
CA GLY A 112 -17.26 3.16 -18.72
C GLY A 112 -18.63 3.67 -18.25
N LYS A 113 -19.18 3.17 -17.15
CA LYS A 113 -20.43 3.66 -16.53
C LYS A 113 -20.17 4.75 -15.49
N TYR A 114 -19.06 4.63 -14.76
CA TYR A 114 -18.67 5.53 -13.68
C TYR A 114 -17.21 5.97 -13.83
N ARG A 115 -16.86 7.07 -13.18
CA ARG A 115 -15.47 7.47 -12.97
C ARG A 115 -14.96 6.74 -11.73
N LEU A 116 -13.90 5.93 -11.89
CA LEU A 116 -13.36 5.10 -10.83
C LEU A 116 -12.08 5.73 -10.29
N TYR A 117 -11.97 5.77 -8.97
CA TYR A 117 -10.85 6.37 -8.26
C TYR A 117 -10.31 5.38 -7.22
N ILE A 118 -9.00 5.36 -7.05
CA ILE A 118 -8.36 4.68 -5.94
C ILE A 118 -8.05 5.69 -4.84
N VAL A 119 -8.34 5.32 -3.61
CA VAL A 119 -7.96 6.05 -2.39
C VAL A 119 -7.21 5.05 -1.51
N SER A 120 -5.92 5.25 -1.29
CA SER A 120 -5.11 4.31 -0.52
C SER A 120 -4.17 5.02 0.44
N ASN A 121 -3.99 4.45 1.63
CA ASN A 121 -3.02 4.88 2.64
C ASN A 121 -1.60 4.39 2.34
N GLY A 122 -1.43 3.50 1.37
CA GLY A 122 -0.15 2.93 0.98
C GLY A 122 0.82 3.96 0.38
N THR A 123 2.09 3.54 0.23
CA THR A 123 3.11 4.34 -0.46
C THR A 123 2.75 4.47 -1.93
N ALA A 124 2.56 5.69 -2.43
CA ALA A 124 2.12 5.97 -3.80
C ALA A 124 2.91 5.18 -4.85
N LYS A 125 4.24 5.23 -4.79
CA LYS A 125 5.12 4.50 -5.72
C LYS A 125 4.89 2.98 -5.73
N VAL A 126 4.59 2.37 -4.56
CA VAL A 126 4.32 0.93 -4.44
C VAL A 126 2.95 0.63 -5.04
N GLN A 127 1.93 1.40 -4.68
CA GLN A 127 0.56 1.18 -5.16
C GLN A 127 0.44 1.37 -6.68
N GLU A 128 1.07 2.40 -7.24
CA GLU A 128 1.10 2.64 -8.70
C GLU A 128 1.77 1.48 -9.44
N ARG A 129 2.85 0.91 -8.89
CA ARG A 129 3.50 -0.27 -9.49
C ARG A 129 2.61 -1.50 -9.42
N ARG A 130 1.89 -1.73 -8.30
CA ARG A 130 0.92 -2.84 -8.17
C ARG A 130 -0.21 -2.72 -9.17
N ILE A 131 -0.76 -1.52 -9.34
CA ILE A 131 -1.80 -1.26 -10.33
C ILE A 131 -1.27 -1.45 -11.76
N SER A 132 -0.07 -0.96 -12.04
CA SER A 132 0.54 -1.14 -13.35
C SER A 132 0.82 -2.62 -13.66
N SER A 133 1.30 -3.38 -12.68
CA SER A 133 1.56 -4.82 -12.85
C SER A 133 0.29 -5.66 -13.00
N SER A 134 -0.86 -5.15 -12.55
CA SER A 134 -2.17 -5.79 -12.72
C SER A 134 -2.85 -5.48 -14.06
N GLU A 135 -2.22 -4.66 -14.91
CA GLU A 135 -2.75 -4.18 -16.18
C GLU A 135 -4.09 -3.39 -16.07
N SER A 136 -4.44 -2.99 -14.84
CA SER A 136 -5.70 -2.26 -14.58
C SER A 136 -5.57 -0.73 -14.65
N GLN A 137 -4.42 -0.18 -15.03
CA GLN A 137 -4.16 1.27 -15.02
C GLN A 137 -5.15 2.07 -15.88
N ASN A 138 -5.68 1.49 -16.94
CA ASN A 138 -6.61 2.16 -17.85
C ASN A 138 -8.05 2.27 -17.33
N ILE A 139 -8.37 1.59 -16.24
CA ILE A 139 -9.69 1.59 -15.61
C ILE A 139 -9.88 2.87 -14.77
N TRP A 140 -8.80 3.43 -14.25
CA TRP A 140 -8.82 4.44 -13.22
C TRP A 140 -8.79 5.86 -13.78
N THR A 141 -9.67 6.70 -13.24
CA THR A 141 -9.68 8.14 -13.55
C THR A 141 -8.54 8.87 -12.84
N ALA A 142 -8.26 8.51 -11.59
CA ALA A 142 -7.12 9.00 -10.82
C ALA A 142 -6.86 8.17 -9.56
N TYR A 143 -5.66 8.38 -8.99
CA TYR A 143 -5.21 7.82 -7.72
C TYR A 143 -5.09 8.93 -6.69
N LEU A 144 -5.61 8.70 -5.49
CA LEU A 144 -5.62 9.65 -4.39
C LEU A 144 -4.81 9.05 -3.24
N TYR A 145 -3.61 9.59 -3.02
CA TYR A 145 -2.73 9.23 -1.92
C TYR A 145 -2.60 10.40 -0.94
N PRO A 146 -2.39 10.14 0.36
CA PRO A 146 -2.08 11.21 1.29
C PRO A 146 -0.77 11.88 0.87
N SER A 147 -0.78 13.20 0.74
CA SER A 147 0.46 13.97 0.64
C SER A 147 1.24 13.85 1.95
N PHE A 148 2.55 14.05 1.89
CA PHE A 148 3.50 13.89 3.01
C PHE A 148 3.11 14.59 4.33
N SER A 149 2.17 15.55 4.28
CA SER A 149 1.70 16.37 5.40
C SER A 149 0.31 16.03 5.92
N GLU A 150 -0.41 15.10 5.29
CA GLU A 150 -1.79 14.78 5.67
C GLU A 150 -1.89 13.27 5.96
N SER A 151 -1.89 12.91 7.25
CA SER A 151 -2.40 11.61 7.64
C SER A 151 -3.86 11.51 7.19
N ILE A 152 -4.26 10.41 6.55
CA ILE A 152 -5.68 10.13 6.37
C ILE A 152 -6.24 9.89 7.77
N SER A 153 -6.73 10.97 8.36
CA SER A 153 -7.64 10.86 9.49
C SER A 153 -8.86 10.09 8.98
N ARG A 154 -9.34 9.12 9.75
CA ARG A 154 -10.64 8.45 9.55
C ARG A 154 -11.82 9.42 9.45
N THR A 155 -11.58 10.71 9.61
CA THR A 155 -12.54 11.79 9.40
C THR A 155 -12.50 12.22 7.93
N GLY A 156 -13.63 12.22 7.24
CA GLY A 156 -13.82 12.47 5.80
C GLY A 156 -13.21 13.74 5.19
N ASN A 157 -12.39 14.47 5.94
CA ASN A 157 -11.75 15.72 5.50
C ASN A 157 -10.69 15.52 4.40
N PHE A 158 -9.98 14.37 4.40
CA PHE A 158 -9.01 14.05 3.35
C PHE A 158 -9.69 13.85 2.00
N LEU A 159 -10.75 13.05 1.96
CA LEU A 159 -11.54 12.81 0.76
C LEU A 159 -12.07 14.10 0.16
N ILE A 160 -12.54 15.03 1.00
CA ILE A 160 -13.05 16.34 0.58
C ILE A 160 -11.92 17.19 0.01
N SER A 161 -10.74 17.22 0.64
CA SER A 161 -9.60 18.00 0.18
C SER A 161 -8.99 17.43 -1.11
N ALA A 162 -8.85 16.12 -1.21
CA ALA A 162 -8.38 15.43 -2.41
C ALA A 162 -9.33 15.64 -3.59
N LEU A 163 -10.63 15.50 -3.39
CA LEU A 163 -11.65 15.75 -4.42
C LEU A 163 -11.72 17.23 -4.83
N ARG A 164 -11.47 18.19 -3.92
CA ARG A 164 -11.39 19.61 -4.26
C ARG A 164 -10.18 19.91 -5.14
N ARG A 165 -8.99 19.37 -4.83
CA ARG A 165 -7.79 19.55 -5.66
C ARG A 165 -7.98 18.96 -7.06
N TYR A 166 -8.61 17.80 -7.17
CA TYR A 166 -8.88 17.16 -8.46
C TYR A 166 -9.88 17.94 -9.31
N ARG A 167 -10.86 18.62 -8.72
CA ARG A 167 -11.80 19.48 -9.45
C ARG A 167 -11.14 20.70 -10.12
N THR A 168 -9.94 21.07 -9.66
CA THR A 168 -9.18 22.22 -10.21
C THR A 168 -8.10 21.79 -11.22
N SER A 169 -7.84 20.50 -11.38
CA SER A 169 -6.90 20.01 -12.40
C SER A 169 -7.63 19.71 -13.71
N PRO A 170 -7.17 20.23 -14.86
CA PRO A 170 -7.77 19.87 -16.14
C PRO A 170 -7.56 18.39 -16.42
N ALA A 171 -8.60 17.73 -16.93
CA ALA A 171 -8.51 16.34 -17.35
C ALA A 171 -7.38 16.18 -18.41
N PRO A 172 -6.60 15.09 -18.37
CA PRO A 172 -5.65 14.82 -19.45
C PRO A 172 -6.41 14.78 -20.77
N ARG A 173 -5.96 15.56 -21.74
CA ARG A 173 -6.52 15.54 -23.10
C ARG A 173 -6.23 14.16 -23.71
N ARG A 174 -7.26 13.53 -24.27
CA ARG A 174 -7.17 12.30 -25.05
C ARG A 174 -6.30 12.51 -26.28
#